data_2337d022d3d493b9c3ce1788d9046682
#
_entry.id   2337d022d3d493b9c3ce1788d9046682
#
_cell.length_a   1.000
_cell.length_b   1.000
_cell.length_c   1.000
_cell.angle_alpha   90.00
_cell.angle_beta   90.00
_cell.angle_gamma   90.00
#
_symmetry.space_group_name_H-M   'P 1'
#
loop_
_entity.id
_entity.type
_entity.pdbx_description
1 polymer ?
#
loop_
_entity_poly.entity_id
_entity_poly.type
_entity_poly.pdbx_seq_one_letter_code
_entity_poly.pdbx_strand_id
1 'polypeptide(L)'
;MARSDPSAERFPAISVRQPAADLIVRGALRRDRRTRPTRFRGWMLVHASQGVRREEVARHRAALGLERDAAYEPERGKLVGMAWLEDCVADDKEWAYVWAKPKRFRVAVPCRGRYSIPFYVPASLVRGTPAEKVKAGKLEN
;
A
#
# COMPACT_ATOMS: atom_id res chain seq x y z
N MET A 1 -25.37 14.95 19.21
CA MET A 1 -24.80 14.40 18.03
C MET A 1 -23.30 14.58 18.00
N ALA A 2 -22.64 13.53 17.66
CA ALA A 2 -21.20 13.57 17.57
C ALA A 2 -20.79 14.37 16.34
N ARG A 3 -19.91 15.31 16.53
CA ARG A 3 -19.36 16.00 15.38
C ARG A 3 -18.05 15.37 14.98
N SER A 4 -17.71 15.60 13.74
CA SER A 4 -16.49 15.10 13.20
C SER A 4 -15.30 15.69 13.96
N ASP A 5 -14.52 14.82 14.53
CA ASP A 5 -13.29 15.20 15.23
C ASP A 5 -12.16 15.08 14.21
N PRO A 6 -11.26 16.06 14.10
CA PRO A 6 -10.10 15.91 13.22
C PRO A 6 -9.31 14.63 13.48
N SER A 7 -9.27 14.16 14.73
CA SER A 7 -8.57 12.91 15.04
C SER A 7 -9.31 11.68 14.52
N ALA A 8 -10.58 11.84 14.14
CA ALA A 8 -11.38 10.75 13.59
C ALA A 8 -11.31 10.70 12.07
N GLU A 9 -10.52 11.55 11.45
CA GLU A 9 -10.35 11.48 10.01
C GLU A 9 -9.78 10.14 9.59
N ARG A 10 -10.08 9.76 8.36
CA ARG A 10 -9.70 8.47 7.83
C ARG A 10 -8.74 8.63 6.68
N PHE A 11 -7.88 7.64 6.55
CA PHE A 11 -6.88 7.59 5.50
C PHE A 11 -7.22 6.45 4.54
N PRO A 12 -7.22 6.68 3.22
CA PRO A 12 -7.53 5.62 2.25
C PRO A 12 -6.41 4.59 2.20
N ALA A 13 -6.81 3.35 1.97
CA ALA A 13 -5.89 2.22 1.93
C ALA A 13 -6.33 1.21 0.88
N ILE A 14 -5.41 0.36 0.48
CA ILE A 14 -5.67 -0.72 -0.47
C ILE A 14 -4.99 -2.00 0.03
N SER A 15 -5.69 -3.13 -0.07
CA SER A 15 -5.10 -4.42 0.27
C SER A 15 -4.41 -5.02 -0.94
N VAL A 16 -3.17 -5.43 -0.77
CA VAL A 16 -2.34 -5.96 -1.84
C VAL A 16 -1.63 -7.21 -1.36
N ARG A 17 -1.65 -8.26 -2.17
CA ARG A 17 -0.94 -9.50 -1.83
C ARG A 17 0.57 -9.27 -1.86
N GLN A 18 1.29 -10.10 -1.12
CA GLN A 18 2.74 -10.09 -1.17
C GLN A 18 3.25 -10.97 -2.32
N PRO A 19 4.35 -10.66 -2.97
CA PRO A 19 5.28 -9.58 -2.62
C PRO A 19 4.94 -8.23 -3.23
N ALA A 20 3.81 -8.10 -3.95
CA ALA A 20 3.47 -6.85 -4.61
C ALA A 20 3.40 -5.68 -3.63
N ALA A 21 2.85 -5.90 -2.43
CA ALA A 21 2.77 -4.82 -1.44
C ALA A 21 4.15 -4.27 -1.10
N ASP A 22 5.10 -5.15 -0.81
CA ASP A 22 6.48 -4.73 -0.52
C ASP A 22 7.13 -4.06 -1.72
N LEU A 23 6.89 -4.59 -2.92
CA LEU A 23 7.50 -4.04 -4.13
C LEU A 23 6.97 -2.65 -4.44
N ILE A 24 5.69 -2.41 -4.21
CA ILE A 24 5.10 -1.08 -4.42
C ILE A 24 5.75 -0.07 -3.49
N VAL A 25 5.81 -0.36 -2.20
CA VAL A 25 6.32 0.63 -1.23
C VAL A 25 7.84 0.79 -1.30
N ARG A 26 8.54 -0.15 -1.91
CA ARG A 26 9.97 -0.02 -2.18
C ARG A 26 10.25 0.70 -3.50
N GLY A 27 9.22 0.96 -4.31
CA GLY A 27 9.38 1.61 -5.60
C GLY A 27 9.81 0.68 -6.71
N ALA A 28 9.81 -0.64 -6.47
CA ALA A 28 10.23 -1.61 -7.46
C ALA A 28 9.09 -2.06 -8.39
N LEU A 29 7.85 -1.85 -7.98
CA LEU A 29 6.68 -2.17 -8.81
C LEU A 29 5.87 -0.91 -8.98
N ARG A 30 5.90 -0.33 -10.18
CA ARG A 30 5.18 0.90 -10.46
C ARG A 30 3.83 0.65 -11.14
N ARG A 31 3.63 -0.52 -11.72
CA ARG A 31 2.36 -0.88 -12.34
C ARG A 31 1.90 -2.20 -11.74
N ASP A 32 0.72 -2.18 -11.17
CA ASP A 32 0.15 -3.35 -10.50
C ASP A 32 -1.18 -3.66 -11.16
N ARG A 33 -1.34 -4.88 -11.69
CA ARG A 33 -2.55 -5.27 -12.42
C ARG A 33 -3.59 -5.80 -11.45
N ARG A 34 -4.81 -5.30 -11.60
CA ARG A 34 -5.93 -5.69 -10.76
C ARG A 34 -7.19 -5.86 -11.61
N THR A 35 -8.12 -6.64 -11.11
CA THR A 35 -9.32 -6.96 -11.87
C THR A 35 -10.37 -5.86 -11.82
N ARG A 36 -10.30 -4.96 -10.86
CA ARG A 36 -11.27 -3.87 -10.72
C ARG A 36 -10.60 -2.51 -10.86
N PRO A 37 -11.27 -1.57 -11.56
CA PRO A 37 -10.73 -0.21 -11.65
C PRO A 37 -11.06 0.57 -10.38
N THR A 38 -10.44 1.74 -10.26
CA THR A 38 -10.80 2.70 -9.24
C THR A 38 -10.73 4.11 -9.81
N ARG A 39 -11.62 4.97 -9.33
CA ARG A 39 -11.57 6.39 -9.66
C ARG A 39 -10.71 7.17 -8.67
N PHE A 40 -10.33 6.53 -7.58
CA PHE A 40 -9.50 7.20 -6.57
C PHE A 40 -8.14 7.56 -7.17
N ARG A 41 -7.64 8.74 -6.81
CA ARG A 41 -6.27 9.17 -7.10
C ARG A 41 -5.73 9.85 -5.88
N GLY A 42 -4.45 9.64 -5.60
CA GLY A 42 -3.80 10.29 -4.48
C GLY A 42 -3.10 9.30 -3.56
N TRP A 43 -2.78 9.76 -2.37
CA TRP A 43 -2.09 8.93 -1.38
C TRP A 43 -2.97 7.80 -0.89
N MET A 44 -2.42 6.60 -0.88
CA MET A 44 -3.06 5.43 -0.32
C MET A 44 -2.07 4.69 0.56
N LEU A 45 -2.54 4.23 1.71
CA LEU A 45 -1.80 3.27 2.51
C LEU A 45 -1.81 1.93 1.78
N VAL A 46 -0.70 1.22 1.84
CA VAL A 46 -0.59 -0.12 1.25
C VAL A 46 -0.64 -1.13 2.38
N HIS A 47 -1.70 -1.92 2.37
CA HIS A 47 -1.94 -2.98 3.34
C HIS A 47 -1.52 -4.31 2.74
N ALA A 48 -0.61 -5.01 3.40
CA ALA A 48 -0.20 -6.34 2.96
C ALA A 48 -1.24 -7.35 3.44
N SER A 49 -1.94 -7.96 2.49
CA SER A 49 -2.97 -8.95 2.81
C SER A 49 -2.32 -10.30 3.17
N GLN A 50 -3.14 -11.31 3.45
CA GLN A 50 -2.63 -12.61 3.86
C GLN A 50 -2.03 -13.42 2.73
N GLY A 51 -2.36 -13.11 1.48
CA GLY A 51 -1.90 -13.90 0.34
C GLY A 51 -0.46 -13.61 -0.05
N VAL A 52 0.24 -14.64 -0.49
CA VAL A 52 1.62 -14.52 -0.99
C VAL A 52 1.73 -15.29 -2.29
N ARG A 53 2.25 -14.63 -3.33
CA ARG A 53 2.52 -15.29 -4.59
C ARG A 53 3.99 -15.69 -4.65
N ARG A 54 4.27 -16.93 -4.28
CA ARG A 54 5.64 -17.41 -4.14
C ARG A 54 6.43 -17.37 -5.45
N GLU A 55 5.76 -17.57 -6.58
CA GLU A 55 6.43 -17.50 -7.87
C GLU A 55 6.95 -16.10 -8.19
N GLU A 56 6.29 -15.07 -7.66
CA GLU A 56 6.76 -13.70 -7.87
C GLU A 56 7.91 -13.34 -6.94
N VAL A 57 7.98 -13.98 -5.78
CA VAL A 57 9.12 -13.79 -4.88
C VAL A 57 10.42 -14.20 -5.57
N ALA A 58 10.38 -15.34 -6.27
CA ALA A 58 11.57 -15.84 -6.95
C ALA A 58 12.09 -14.85 -8.01
N ARG A 59 11.18 -14.16 -8.67
CA ARG A 59 11.54 -13.20 -9.73
C ARG A 59 12.05 -11.87 -9.18
N HIS A 60 11.75 -11.55 -7.92
CA HIS A 60 12.02 -10.22 -7.39
C HIS A 60 12.90 -10.24 -6.13
N ARG A 61 13.68 -11.30 -5.95
CA ARG A 61 14.48 -11.45 -4.72
C ARG A 61 15.38 -10.25 -4.44
N ALA A 62 16.08 -9.76 -5.48
CA ALA A 62 16.97 -8.61 -5.29
C ALA A 62 16.20 -7.36 -4.88
N ALA A 63 15.07 -7.09 -5.54
CA ALA A 63 14.24 -5.93 -5.21
C ALA A 63 13.66 -6.02 -3.81
N LEU A 64 13.47 -7.23 -3.29
CA LEU A 64 12.99 -7.47 -1.94
C LEU A 64 14.11 -7.43 -0.90
N GLY A 65 15.34 -7.24 -1.33
CA GLY A 65 16.48 -7.21 -0.43
C GLY A 65 16.85 -8.57 0.13
N LEU A 66 16.49 -9.65 -0.57
CA LEU A 66 16.73 -11.00 -0.08
C LEU A 66 18.09 -11.50 -0.53
N GLU A 67 18.87 -12.00 0.41
CA GLU A 67 20.08 -12.70 0.14
C GLU A 67 19.80 -14.01 -0.56
N ARG A 68 20.82 -14.60 -1.16
CA ARG A 68 20.71 -15.71 -2.10
C ARG A 68 19.76 -16.82 -1.65
N ASP A 69 19.89 -17.32 -0.45
CA ASP A 69 19.08 -18.43 0.03
C ASP A 69 18.15 -18.02 1.16
N ALA A 70 17.95 -16.73 1.34
CA ALA A 70 17.10 -16.23 2.41
C ALA A 70 15.63 -16.57 2.17
N ALA A 71 14.93 -16.98 3.23
CA ALA A 71 13.50 -17.16 3.16
C ALA A 71 12.81 -15.81 3.10
N TYR A 72 11.69 -15.76 2.39
CA TYR A 72 10.86 -14.56 2.37
C TYR A 72 9.81 -14.68 3.46
N GLU A 73 9.95 -13.84 4.47
CA GLU A 73 9.04 -13.78 5.62
C GLU A 73 8.33 -12.43 5.58
N PRO A 74 7.30 -12.29 4.73
CA PRO A 74 6.67 -10.98 4.57
C PRO A 74 5.76 -10.62 5.72
N GLU A 75 5.57 -9.31 5.88
CA GLU A 75 4.52 -8.82 6.74
C GLU A 75 3.17 -9.16 6.11
N ARG A 76 2.20 -9.53 6.93
CA ARG A 76 0.84 -9.81 6.51
C ARG A 76 -0.12 -9.21 7.51
N GLY A 77 -1.27 -8.75 7.03
CA GLY A 77 -2.26 -8.13 7.90
C GLY A 77 -1.75 -6.83 8.50
N LYS A 78 -0.90 -6.12 7.78
CA LYS A 78 -0.28 -4.89 8.26
C LYS A 78 -0.16 -3.86 7.16
N LEU A 79 -0.18 -2.60 7.56
CA LEU A 79 0.17 -1.50 6.66
C LEU A 79 1.68 -1.45 6.54
N VAL A 80 2.20 -1.58 5.34
CA VAL A 80 3.65 -1.65 5.11
C VAL A 80 4.23 -0.37 4.53
N GLY A 81 3.37 0.55 4.12
CA GLY A 81 3.82 1.81 3.57
C GLY A 81 2.69 2.55 2.92
N MET A 82 3.04 3.48 2.04
CA MET A 82 2.09 4.26 1.28
C MET A 82 2.69 4.61 -0.08
N ALA A 83 1.81 4.96 -1.01
CA ALA A 83 2.23 5.41 -2.33
C ALA A 83 1.13 6.28 -2.93
N TRP A 84 1.49 7.02 -3.96
CA TRP A 84 0.55 7.89 -4.67
C TRP A 84 -0.02 7.14 -5.85
N LEU A 85 -1.33 6.93 -5.85
CA LEU A 85 -1.98 6.32 -7.01
C LEU A 85 -2.17 7.41 -8.06
N GLU A 86 -1.34 7.33 -9.08
CA GLU A 86 -1.24 8.34 -10.12
C GLU A 86 -2.25 8.10 -11.24
N ASP A 87 -2.49 6.83 -11.55
CA ASP A 87 -3.39 6.50 -12.66
C ASP A 87 -3.92 5.09 -12.51
N CYS A 88 -4.98 4.81 -13.27
CA CYS A 88 -5.58 3.49 -13.36
C CYS A 88 -6.05 3.34 -14.79
N VAL A 89 -5.34 2.55 -15.58
CA VAL A 89 -5.58 2.46 -17.02
C VAL A 89 -5.96 1.05 -17.40
N ALA A 90 -6.84 0.94 -18.40
CA ALA A 90 -7.24 -0.36 -18.91
C ALA A 90 -6.01 -1.07 -19.49
N ASP A 91 -5.89 -2.36 -19.19
CA ASP A 91 -4.76 -3.17 -19.62
C ASP A 91 -5.27 -4.56 -19.93
N ASP A 92 -5.65 -4.78 -21.18
CA ASP A 92 -6.31 -5.99 -21.64
C ASP A 92 -7.61 -6.20 -20.84
N LYS A 93 -7.75 -7.30 -20.14
CA LYS A 93 -8.97 -7.59 -19.37
C LYS A 93 -8.86 -7.11 -17.92
N GLU A 94 -7.78 -6.44 -17.59
CA GLU A 94 -7.53 -5.97 -16.24
C GLU A 94 -7.24 -4.47 -16.26
N TRP A 95 -6.83 -3.96 -15.11
CA TRP A 95 -6.52 -2.56 -14.93
C TRP A 95 -5.15 -2.42 -14.33
N ALA A 96 -4.33 -1.55 -14.90
CA ALA A 96 -3.01 -1.25 -14.35
C ALA A 96 -3.13 -0.06 -13.42
N TYR A 97 -2.82 -0.28 -12.16
CA TYR A 97 -2.69 0.78 -11.16
C TYR A 97 -1.27 1.30 -11.24
N VAL A 98 -1.13 2.60 -11.48
CA VAL A 98 0.17 3.22 -11.67
C VAL A 98 0.55 3.97 -10.40
N TRP A 99 1.63 3.53 -9.78
CA TRP A 99 2.07 4.06 -8.48
C TRP A 99 3.25 4.99 -8.62
N ALA A 100 3.29 6.01 -7.75
CA ALA A 100 4.38 6.96 -7.68
C ALA A 100 4.66 7.28 -6.20
N LYS A 101 5.77 7.93 -5.94
CA LYS A 101 6.14 8.46 -4.63
C LYS A 101 6.04 7.41 -3.51
N PRO A 102 6.67 6.25 -3.68
CA PRO A 102 6.56 5.19 -2.69
C PRO A 102 7.26 5.58 -1.38
N LYS A 103 6.64 5.16 -0.26
CA LYS A 103 7.21 5.38 1.06
C LYS A 103 7.00 4.13 1.89
N ARG A 104 8.08 3.43 2.17
CA ARG A 104 8.02 2.25 3.00
C ARG A 104 7.99 2.66 4.46
N PHE A 105 7.12 2.03 5.25
CA PHE A 105 7.11 2.28 6.68
C PHE A 105 8.28 1.56 7.33
N ARG A 106 8.90 2.24 8.27
CA ARG A 106 9.98 1.65 9.04
C ARG A 106 9.51 0.47 9.87
N VAL A 107 8.31 0.62 10.44
CA VAL A 107 7.67 -0.44 11.21
C VAL A 107 6.27 -0.61 10.66
N ALA A 108 5.94 -1.84 10.26
CA ALA A 108 4.60 -2.13 9.75
C ALA A 108 3.57 -2.00 10.86
N VAL A 109 2.37 -1.56 10.50
CA VAL A 109 1.31 -1.25 11.46
C VAL A 109 0.21 -2.30 11.33
N PRO A 110 -0.08 -3.08 12.37
CA PRO A 110 -1.17 -4.05 12.31
C PRO A 110 -2.49 -3.38 11.95
N CYS A 111 -3.19 -3.97 11.01
CA CYS A 111 -4.43 -3.38 10.51
C CYS A 111 -5.23 -4.44 9.76
N ARG A 112 -6.54 -4.45 9.98
CA ARG A 112 -7.42 -5.32 9.24
C ARG A 112 -7.62 -4.79 7.83
N GLY A 113 -7.49 -5.64 6.83
CA GLY A 113 -7.73 -5.27 5.45
C GLY A 113 -9.19 -5.43 5.07
N ARG A 114 -9.58 -4.80 3.96
CA ARG A 114 -10.92 -4.91 3.39
C ARG A 114 -10.84 -4.97 1.87
N TYR A 115 -11.89 -5.43 1.24
CA TYR A 115 -11.94 -5.57 -0.21
C TYR A 115 -12.18 -4.27 -0.96
N SER A 116 -12.85 -3.32 -0.34
CA SER A 116 -13.17 -2.07 -1.05
C SER A 116 -11.90 -1.31 -1.41
N ILE A 117 -11.95 -0.60 -2.52
CA ILE A 117 -10.83 0.18 -3.06
C ILE A 117 -11.32 1.60 -3.27
N PRO A 118 -10.93 2.53 -2.39
CA PRO A 118 -10.16 2.32 -1.18
C PRO A 118 -11.02 1.80 -0.02
N PHE A 119 -10.39 1.28 1.00
CA PHE A 119 -11.00 1.20 2.32
C PHE A 119 -10.33 2.25 3.20
N TYR A 120 -10.91 2.52 4.37
CA TYR A 120 -10.44 3.65 5.17
C TYR A 120 -10.05 3.20 6.57
N VAL A 121 -8.95 3.77 7.05
CA VAL A 121 -8.47 3.50 8.41
C VAL A 121 -8.37 4.82 9.18
N PRO A 122 -8.52 4.78 10.51
CA PRO A 122 -8.36 6.00 11.30
C PRO A 122 -6.96 6.57 11.13
N ALA A 123 -6.88 7.88 10.93
CA ALA A 123 -5.59 8.55 10.79
C ALA A 123 -4.71 8.32 12.02
N SER A 124 -5.31 8.14 13.19
CA SER A 124 -4.56 7.88 14.42
C SER A 124 -3.74 6.60 14.35
N LEU A 125 -4.15 5.64 13.51
CA LEU A 125 -3.45 4.38 13.37
C LEU A 125 -2.06 4.56 12.75
N VAL A 126 -1.88 5.61 11.97
CA VAL A 126 -0.62 5.82 11.24
C VAL A 126 0.22 6.95 11.82
N ARG A 127 0.02 7.29 13.08
CA ARG A 127 0.89 8.23 13.76
C ARG A 127 2.32 7.71 13.79
N GLY A 128 3.27 8.61 13.61
CA GLY A 128 4.69 8.24 13.58
C GLY A 128 5.14 7.67 12.24
N THR A 129 4.25 7.55 11.27
CA THR A 129 4.61 7.11 9.92
C THR A 129 4.62 8.31 8.97
N PRO A 130 5.18 8.17 7.77
CA PRO A 130 5.11 9.25 6.77
C PRO A 130 3.69 9.70 6.44
N ALA A 131 2.68 8.83 6.66
CA ALA A 131 1.29 9.20 6.41
C ALA A 131 0.82 10.33 7.31
N GLU A 132 1.36 10.42 8.51
CA GLU A 132 1.00 11.50 9.42
C GLU A 132 1.36 12.86 8.85
N LYS A 133 2.51 12.95 8.17
CA LYS A 133 2.95 14.20 7.56
C LYS A 133 2.06 14.59 6.39
N VAL A 134 1.63 13.63 5.62
CA VAL A 134 0.69 13.88 4.52
C VAL A 134 -0.62 14.39 5.06
N LYS A 135 -1.12 13.76 6.12
CA LYS A 135 -2.36 14.14 6.76
C LYS A 135 -2.29 15.57 7.27
N ALA A 136 -1.15 15.96 7.78
CA ALA A 136 -0.96 17.32 8.28
C ALA A 136 -0.62 18.31 7.16
N GLY A 137 -0.56 17.87 5.91
CA GLY A 137 -0.24 18.73 4.79
C GLY A 137 1.23 19.09 4.69
N LYS A 138 2.09 18.33 5.33
CA LYS A 138 3.52 18.65 5.38
C LYS A 138 4.36 17.90 4.36
N LEU A 139 3.82 16.83 3.78
CA LEU A 139 4.52 16.06 2.79
C LEU A 139 3.97 16.41 1.42
N GLU A 140 4.80 17.03 0.59
CA GLU A 140 4.37 17.47 -0.72
C GLU A 140 4.21 16.32 -1.69
N ASN A 141 3.38 16.54 -2.68
CA ASN A 141 3.16 15.57 -3.75
C ASN A 141 4.37 15.45 -4.65
#